data_cd1833ac1b3a07c39bdac41217ca68f9
#
_entry.id   cd1833ac1b3a07c39bdac41217ca68f9
#
_cell.length_a   1.000
_cell.length_b   1.000
_cell.length_c   1.000
_cell.angle_alpha   90.00
_cell.angle_beta   90.00
_cell.angle_gamma   90.00
#
_symmetry.space_group_name_H-M   'P 1'
#
loop_
_entity.id
_entity.type
_entity.pdbx_description
1 polymer ?
#
loop_
_entity_poly.entity_id
_entity_poly.type
_entity_poly.pdbx_seq_one_letter_code
_entity_poly.pdbx_strand_id
1 'polypeptide(L)'
;MKIKTIIILMLSLLIYNHNLKSQTNKNFIKVDRVMLRIPDSMTYSSQNIANYINIKFHSQNDKARAIYCWITESIQYDFDNMYAIDMYNSDISSDETLKSRKGICTNYANLYSDIANKVGVKTYVITGYTRKKKHVNQNPHAWCVSMIDTSWYMIDPTWGSGYIQNSNYIKKINNNFFKIQPNSFIKSHIPFDPLWQFLNYPITKQEFHHGTSKSKNENLYFNFIDTLKIYESQSSFNRLLSSSIRIESNGICCYLDYDNLSDIKFNIKVHYKKVDKELFNSAANQYKKGIFMLNEYIGYANKYYVPYKSDSEIRQMLEDIRITFNLALQQLEKSKYLTSSLENEIHQLKKSINQALVELKKQKNSLDKYLEIAKKYRETLSNSNEK
;
A
#
# COMPACT_ATOMS: atom_id res chain seq x y z
N MET A 1 -37.53 42.67 -27.26
CA MET A 1 -36.12 42.96 -26.80
C MET A 1 -35.47 41.83 -26.05
N LYS A 2 -36.17 41.05 -25.22
CA LYS A 2 -35.56 40.00 -24.36
C LYS A 2 -34.96 38.78 -25.11
N ILE A 3 -35.52 38.33 -26.23
CA ILE A 3 -35.04 37.13 -26.94
C ILE A 3 -33.71 37.40 -27.69
N LYS A 4 -33.51 38.59 -28.30
CA LYS A 4 -32.26 38.96 -28.98
C LYS A 4 -31.09 39.03 -27.98
N THR A 5 -31.32 39.51 -26.77
CA THR A 5 -30.28 39.61 -25.73
C THR A 5 -29.84 38.24 -25.24
N ILE A 6 -30.76 37.27 -25.08
CA ILE A 6 -30.43 35.89 -24.69
C ILE A 6 -29.63 35.14 -25.78
N ILE A 7 -29.96 35.36 -27.04
CA ILE A 7 -29.24 34.75 -28.18
C ILE A 7 -27.81 35.32 -28.28
N ILE A 8 -27.61 36.60 -28.03
CA ILE A 8 -26.28 37.24 -28.03
C ILE A 8 -25.44 36.73 -26.84
N LEU A 9 -26.05 36.54 -25.65
CA LEU A 9 -25.37 35.95 -24.48
C LEU A 9 -24.98 34.46 -24.70
N MET A 10 -25.85 33.67 -25.35
CA MET A 10 -25.53 32.27 -25.69
C MET A 10 -24.44 32.18 -26.78
N LEU A 11 -24.47 33.05 -27.77
CA LEU A 11 -23.42 33.12 -28.78
C LEU A 11 -22.08 33.59 -28.19
N SER A 12 -22.07 34.54 -27.27
CA SER A 12 -20.85 34.99 -26.59
C SER A 12 -20.26 33.90 -25.69
N LEU A 13 -21.10 33.12 -25.00
CA LEU A 13 -20.68 31.96 -24.20
C LEU A 13 -20.14 30.82 -25.07
N LEU A 14 -20.70 30.57 -26.24
CA LEU A 14 -20.20 29.59 -27.19
C LEU A 14 -18.86 30.01 -27.81
N ILE A 15 -18.70 31.29 -28.17
CA ILE A 15 -17.43 31.85 -28.67
C ILE A 15 -16.37 31.85 -27.56
N TYR A 16 -16.73 32.20 -26.34
CA TYR A 16 -15.83 32.15 -25.17
C TYR A 16 -15.34 30.72 -24.87
N ASN A 17 -16.23 29.73 -24.88
CA ASN A 17 -15.88 28.32 -24.70
C ASN A 17 -15.04 27.78 -25.88
N HIS A 18 -15.28 28.22 -27.12
CA HIS A 18 -14.49 27.85 -28.29
C HIS A 18 -13.09 28.50 -28.26
N ASN A 19 -12.98 29.71 -27.78
CA ASN A 19 -11.70 30.40 -27.59
C ASN A 19 -10.88 29.79 -26.42
N LEU A 20 -11.52 29.37 -25.35
CA LEU A 20 -10.85 28.63 -24.25
C LEU A 20 -10.29 27.29 -24.72
N LYS A 21 -11.05 26.50 -25.49
CA LYS A 21 -10.57 25.25 -26.09
C LYS A 21 -9.44 25.48 -27.12
N SER A 22 -9.50 26.56 -27.89
CA SER A 22 -8.47 26.95 -28.88
C SER A 22 -7.20 27.44 -28.17
N GLN A 23 -7.33 28.20 -27.07
CA GLN A 23 -6.18 28.65 -26.27
C GLN A 23 -5.46 27.51 -25.53
N THR A 24 -6.19 26.52 -24.99
CA THR A 24 -5.58 25.35 -24.37
C THR A 24 -4.80 24.50 -25.37
N ASN A 25 -5.27 24.33 -26.58
CA ASN A 25 -4.53 23.63 -27.64
C ASN A 25 -3.26 24.39 -28.07
N LYS A 26 -3.29 25.71 -28.16
CA LYS A 26 -2.11 26.51 -28.53
C LYS A 26 -1.00 26.45 -27.47
N ASN A 27 -1.35 26.35 -26.17
CA ASN A 27 -0.37 26.33 -25.11
C ASN A 27 0.49 25.06 -25.08
N PHE A 28 -0.01 23.92 -25.58
CA PHE A 28 0.75 22.66 -25.53
C PHE A 28 1.59 22.40 -26.78
N ILE A 29 1.33 23.10 -27.92
CA ILE A 29 2.03 22.85 -29.18
C ILE A 29 3.56 22.96 -29.03
N LYS A 30 4.04 23.90 -28.21
CA LYS A 30 5.48 24.07 -27.97
C LYS A 30 6.08 22.86 -27.23
N VAL A 31 5.41 22.40 -26.19
CA VAL A 31 5.83 21.24 -25.40
C VAL A 31 5.81 19.98 -26.26
N ASP A 32 4.70 19.74 -26.95
CA ASP A 32 4.49 18.57 -27.80
C ASP A 32 5.57 18.51 -28.90
N ARG A 33 5.86 19.64 -29.57
CA ARG A 33 6.90 19.71 -30.61
C ARG A 33 8.30 19.35 -30.12
N VAL A 34 8.63 19.71 -28.89
CA VAL A 34 9.91 19.36 -28.27
C VAL A 34 9.95 17.86 -27.97
N MET A 35 8.88 17.31 -27.40
CA MET A 35 8.84 15.89 -27.01
C MET A 35 8.76 14.94 -28.19
N LEU A 36 8.12 15.34 -29.31
CA LEU A 36 8.11 14.56 -30.57
C LEU A 36 9.50 14.51 -31.24
N ARG A 37 10.47 15.31 -30.79
CA ARG A 37 11.85 15.36 -31.28
C ARG A 37 12.87 14.92 -30.24
N ILE A 38 12.45 14.27 -29.19
CA ILE A 38 13.39 13.71 -28.19
C ILE A 38 14.31 12.71 -28.90
N PRO A 39 15.65 12.80 -28.71
CA PRO A 39 16.58 11.84 -29.31
C PRO A 39 16.30 10.43 -28.82
N ASP A 40 16.37 9.44 -29.69
CA ASP A 40 16.14 8.03 -29.32
C ASP A 40 17.05 7.59 -28.18
N SER A 41 18.32 8.02 -28.16
CA SER A 41 19.26 7.75 -27.08
C SER A 41 18.78 8.18 -25.70
N MET A 42 17.85 9.13 -25.63
CA MET A 42 17.26 9.63 -24.38
C MET A 42 15.99 8.87 -23.96
N THR A 43 15.57 7.85 -24.72
CA THR A 43 14.29 7.16 -24.51
C THR A 43 14.41 5.72 -24.02
N TYR A 44 15.62 5.25 -23.70
CA TYR A 44 15.87 3.86 -23.25
C TYR A 44 15.57 3.60 -21.78
N SER A 45 15.46 4.66 -20.95
CA SER A 45 15.05 4.55 -19.56
C SER A 45 14.15 5.72 -19.15
N SER A 46 13.30 5.48 -18.18
CA SER A 46 12.46 6.54 -17.60
C SER A 46 13.28 7.67 -16.97
N GLN A 47 14.48 7.35 -16.45
CA GLN A 47 15.41 8.37 -15.93
C GLN A 47 15.95 9.29 -17.02
N ASN A 48 16.32 8.74 -18.18
CA ASN A 48 16.81 9.56 -19.31
C ASN A 48 15.72 10.49 -19.83
N ILE A 49 14.48 9.99 -19.96
CA ILE A 49 13.33 10.82 -20.34
C ILE A 49 13.10 11.93 -19.32
N ALA A 50 13.13 11.61 -18.02
CA ALA A 50 12.99 12.58 -16.94
C ALA A 50 14.09 13.66 -16.98
N ASN A 51 15.33 13.28 -17.22
CA ASN A 51 16.46 14.20 -17.35
C ASN A 51 16.25 15.15 -18.54
N TYR A 52 15.83 14.62 -19.69
CA TYR A 52 15.53 15.44 -20.87
C TYR A 52 14.42 16.45 -20.60
N ILE A 53 13.32 16.00 -19.96
CA ILE A 53 12.20 16.84 -19.57
C ILE A 53 12.64 17.96 -18.61
N ASN A 54 13.43 17.62 -17.58
CA ASN A 54 13.92 18.60 -16.60
C ASN A 54 14.82 19.69 -17.22
N ILE A 55 15.61 19.34 -18.26
CA ILE A 55 16.42 20.31 -19.02
C ILE A 55 15.52 21.24 -19.87
N LYS A 56 14.44 20.72 -20.43
CA LYS A 56 13.61 21.45 -21.40
C LYS A 56 12.46 22.23 -20.79
N PHE A 57 11.96 21.81 -19.63
CA PHE A 57 10.76 22.37 -19.00
C PHE A 57 10.96 22.65 -17.51
N HIS A 58 10.42 23.79 -17.04
CA HIS A 58 10.55 24.20 -15.64
C HIS A 58 9.21 24.09 -14.89
N SER A 59 8.07 24.40 -15.56
CA SER A 59 6.76 24.33 -14.92
C SER A 59 6.27 22.88 -14.76
N GLN A 60 5.58 22.58 -13.66
CA GLN A 60 4.97 21.26 -13.45
C GLN A 60 3.95 20.92 -14.55
N ASN A 61 3.22 21.93 -15.01
CA ASN A 61 2.25 21.77 -16.09
C ASN A 61 2.90 21.31 -17.40
N ASP A 62 4.02 21.92 -17.79
CA ASP A 62 4.72 21.56 -19.02
C ASP A 62 5.41 20.20 -18.89
N LYS A 63 5.97 19.89 -17.73
CA LYS A 63 6.55 18.56 -17.44
C LYS A 63 5.48 17.46 -17.53
N ALA A 64 4.34 17.64 -16.88
CA ALA A 64 3.22 16.68 -16.95
C ALA A 64 2.72 16.51 -18.40
N ARG A 65 2.62 17.63 -19.17
CA ARG A 65 2.25 17.56 -20.59
C ARG A 65 3.28 16.84 -21.43
N ALA A 66 4.55 17.09 -21.19
CA ALA A 66 5.66 16.47 -21.90
C ALA A 66 5.61 14.95 -21.79
N ILE A 67 5.39 14.44 -20.57
CA ILE A 67 5.25 13.00 -20.30
C ILE A 67 4.03 12.43 -21.02
N TYR A 68 2.88 13.10 -20.88
CA TYR A 68 1.64 12.67 -21.52
C TYR A 68 1.79 12.57 -23.05
N CYS A 69 2.30 13.63 -23.69
CA CYS A 69 2.52 13.67 -25.13
C CYS A 69 3.43 12.53 -25.58
N TRP A 70 4.58 12.36 -24.91
CA TRP A 70 5.55 11.36 -25.30
C TRP A 70 4.98 9.94 -25.17
N ILE A 71 4.35 9.59 -24.03
CA ILE A 71 3.79 8.26 -23.80
C ILE A 71 2.67 7.97 -24.80
N THR A 72 1.75 8.90 -24.99
CA THR A 72 0.62 8.71 -25.90
C THR A 72 1.05 8.54 -27.35
N GLU A 73 2.19 9.10 -27.76
CA GLU A 73 2.76 8.91 -29.09
C GLU A 73 3.66 7.68 -29.21
N SER A 74 4.47 7.41 -28.20
CA SER A 74 5.57 6.45 -28.31
C SER A 74 5.21 5.03 -27.90
N ILE A 75 4.16 4.85 -27.08
CA ILE A 75 3.70 3.53 -26.62
C ILE A 75 2.47 3.10 -27.40
N GLN A 76 2.49 1.86 -27.91
CA GLN A 76 1.36 1.25 -28.59
C GLN A 76 0.52 0.44 -27.60
N TYR A 77 -0.82 0.51 -27.69
CA TYR A 77 -1.68 -0.32 -26.86
C TYR A 77 -1.60 -1.78 -27.29
N ASP A 78 -1.32 -2.66 -26.36
CA ASP A 78 -1.20 -4.11 -26.58
C ASP A 78 -2.59 -4.76 -26.46
N PHE A 79 -3.35 -4.65 -27.57
CA PHE A 79 -4.70 -5.17 -27.60
C PHE A 79 -4.76 -6.68 -27.54
N ASP A 80 -3.78 -7.37 -28.12
CA ASP A 80 -3.74 -8.83 -28.20
C ASP A 80 -3.55 -9.47 -26.81
N ASN A 81 -2.80 -8.80 -25.94
CA ASN A 81 -2.48 -9.28 -24.60
C ASN A 81 -3.31 -8.63 -23.49
N MET A 82 -4.32 -7.83 -23.82
CA MET A 82 -5.08 -7.07 -22.81
C MET A 82 -5.81 -7.94 -21.78
N TYR A 83 -6.05 -9.22 -22.08
CA TYR A 83 -6.69 -10.19 -21.18
C TYR A 83 -5.71 -11.19 -20.55
N ALA A 84 -4.47 -11.25 -21.02
CA ALA A 84 -3.48 -12.24 -20.60
C ALA A 84 -2.69 -11.80 -19.36
N ILE A 85 -2.76 -10.54 -18.98
CA ILE A 85 -1.95 -9.97 -17.88
C ILE A 85 -2.84 -9.79 -16.66
N ASP A 86 -2.41 -10.37 -15.53
CA ASP A 86 -2.99 -10.09 -14.22
C ASP A 86 -2.71 -8.62 -13.85
N MET A 87 -3.74 -7.80 -13.98
CA MET A 87 -3.63 -6.34 -13.80
C MET A 87 -3.35 -5.91 -12.36
N TYR A 88 -3.58 -6.81 -11.39
CA TYR A 88 -3.36 -6.52 -9.98
C TYR A 88 -1.96 -6.88 -9.49
N ASN A 89 -1.32 -7.84 -10.14
CA ASN A 89 -0.03 -8.41 -9.72
C ASN A 89 1.14 -8.12 -10.66
N SER A 90 0.94 -7.34 -11.71
CA SER A 90 2.01 -7.09 -12.67
C SER A 90 2.96 -5.99 -12.16
N ASP A 91 4.05 -6.38 -11.52
CA ASP A 91 5.26 -5.55 -11.33
C ASP A 91 5.96 -5.28 -12.66
N ILE A 92 5.18 -4.88 -13.70
CA ILE A 92 5.76 -4.57 -15.00
C ILE A 92 6.54 -3.28 -14.87
N SER A 93 7.85 -3.39 -14.98
CA SER A 93 8.74 -2.24 -14.84
C SER A 93 8.53 -1.24 -15.98
N SER A 94 8.75 0.04 -15.69
CA SER A 94 8.75 1.09 -16.71
C SER A 94 9.74 0.78 -17.84
N ASP A 95 10.88 0.15 -17.51
CA ASP A 95 11.93 -0.17 -18.47
C ASP A 95 11.51 -1.29 -19.45
N GLU A 96 10.70 -2.26 -19.01
CA GLU A 96 10.13 -3.26 -19.92
C GLU A 96 9.15 -2.64 -20.91
N THR A 97 8.31 -1.72 -20.44
CA THR A 97 7.40 -0.96 -21.30
C THR A 97 8.17 -0.10 -22.31
N LEU A 98 9.27 0.51 -21.89
CA LEU A 98 10.15 1.29 -22.75
C LEU A 98 10.84 0.41 -23.81
N LYS A 99 11.27 -0.78 -23.43
CA LYS A 99 11.93 -1.73 -24.34
C LYS A 99 10.96 -2.28 -25.37
N SER A 100 9.75 -2.67 -24.97
CA SER A 100 8.75 -3.25 -25.87
C SER A 100 8.00 -2.21 -26.71
N ARG A 101 7.90 -0.95 -26.24
CA ARG A 101 7.05 0.11 -26.81
C ARG A 101 5.58 -0.28 -26.92
N LYS A 102 5.17 -1.30 -26.16
CA LYS A 102 3.79 -1.78 -26.07
C LYS A 102 3.40 -1.99 -24.63
N GLY A 103 2.10 -1.85 -24.34
CA GLY A 103 1.56 -2.16 -23.04
C GLY A 103 0.07 -1.93 -22.93
N ILE A 104 -0.51 -2.39 -21.83
CA ILE A 104 -1.90 -2.16 -21.43
C ILE A 104 -2.00 -0.94 -20.49
N CYS A 105 -3.17 -0.66 -19.95
CA CYS A 105 -3.42 0.54 -19.13
C CYS A 105 -2.47 0.65 -17.91
N THR A 106 -2.13 -0.46 -17.25
CA THR A 106 -1.16 -0.47 -16.13
C THR A 106 0.24 -0.04 -16.57
N ASN A 107 0.70 -0.49 -17.73
CA ASN A 107 1.99 -0.07 -18.30
C ASN A 107 2.03 1.43 -18.56
N TYR A 108 0.99 1.97 -19.18
CA TYR A 108 0.85 3.40 -19.46
C TYR A 108 0.86 4.22 -18.16
N ALA A 109 0.07 3.81 -17.17
CA ALA A 109 -0.04 4.51 -15.91
C ALA A 109 1.25 4.43 -15.08
N ASN A 110 1.87 3.25 -14.99
CA ASN A 110 3.14 3.06 -14.27
C ASN A 110 4.25 3.89 -14.90
N LEU A 111 4.40 3.85 -16.23
CA LEU A 111 5.42 4.62 -16.93
C LEU A 111 5.21 6.13 -16.76
N TYR A 112 3.94 6.60 -16.85
CA TYR A 112 3.62 8.00 -16.61
C TYR A 112 3.99 8.41 -15.18
N SER A 113 3.56 7.64 -14.18
CA SER A 113 3.80 7.92 -12.76
C SER A 113 5.29 7.90 -12.43
N ASP A 114 6.04 6.95 -12.96
CA ASP A 114 7.48 6.84 -12.73
C ASP A 114 8.24 8.07 -13.25
N ILE A 115 8.01 8.47 -14.51
CA ILE A 115 8.64 9.66 -15.07
C ILE A 115 8.16 10.93 -14.35
N ALA A 116 6.85 11.04 -14.02
CA ALA A 116 6.28 12.21 -13.36
C ALA A 116 6.92 12.44 -11.98
N ASN A 117 7.06 11.41 -11.18
CA ASN A 117 7.70 11.52 -9.87
C ASN A 117 9.19 11.88 -9.99
N LYS A 118 9.91 11.35 -10.98
CA LYS A 118 11.32 11.71 -11.27
C LYS A 118 11.51 13.17 -11.69
N VAL A 119 10.51 13.79 -12.30
CA VAL A 119 10.58 15.23 -12.66
C VAL A 119 9.97 16.16 -11.61
N GLY A 120 9.57 15.62 -10.44
CA GLY A 120 9.00 16.39 -9.33
C GLY A 120 7.51 16.69 -9.44
N VAL A 121 6.78 15.95 -10.28
CA VAL A 121 5.31 15.99 -10.37
C VAL A 121 4.75 14.80 -9.58
N LYS A 122 4.32 15.06 -8.34
CA LYS A 122 3.79 14.02 -7.45
C LYS A 122 2.59 13.31 -8.11
N THR A 123 2.72 12.00 -8.34
CA THR A 123 1.75 11.23 -9.11
C THR A 123 1.50 9.86 -8.49
N TYR A 124 0.23 9.44 -8.48
CA TYR A 124 -0.19 8.10 -8.09
C TYR A 124 -0.84 7.37 -9.26
N VAL A 125 -0.61 6.06 -9.31
CA VAL A 125 -1.38 5.17 -10.18
C VAL A 125 -2.63 4.74 -9.45
N ILE A 126 -3.76 4.86 -10.12
CA ILE A 126 -5.09 4.55 -9.59
C ILE A 126 -5.69 3.41 -10.39
N THR A 127 -6.27 2.45 -9.69
CA THR A 127 -7.04 1.35 -10.28
C THR A 127 -8.51 1.49 -9.99
N GLY A 128 -9.32 1.03 -10.92
CA GLY A 128 -10.77 1.08 -10.83
C GLY A 128 -11.38 0.53 -12.11
N TYR A 129 -12.52 1.06 -12.51
CA TYR A 129 -13.14 0.69 -13.76
C TYR A 129 -13.85 1.88 -14.42
N THR A 130 -14.28 1.69 -15.66
CA THR A 130 -14.76 2.78 -16.49
C THR A 130 -16.19 2.57 -16.93
N ARG A 131 -16.83 3.65 -17.38
CA ARG A 131 -18.16 3.65 -17.98
C ARG A 131 -18.16 4.46 -19.26
N LYS A 132 -18.80 3.92 -20.30
CA LYS A 132 -19.08 4.64 -21.54
C LYS A 132 -20.58 4.75 -21.72
N LYS A 133 -21.12 5.95 -21.65
CA LYS A 133 -22.56 6.22 -21.63
C LYS A 133 -23.22 5.51 -20.45
N LYS A 134 -24.12 4.55 -20.71
CA LYS A 134 -24.83 3.75 -19.68
C LYS A 134 -24.17 2.39 -19.38
N HIS A 135 -23.11 2.02 -20.11
CA HIS A 135 -22.47 0.71 -19.97
C HIS A 135 -21.21 0.82 -19.11
N VAL A 136 -21.18 0.09 -18.01
CA VAL A 136 -20.00 -0.10 -17.16
C VAL A 136 -19.14 -1.19 -17.80
N ASN A 137 -17.85 -0.92 -17.98
CA ASN A 137 -16.90 -1.91 -18.47
C ASN A 137 -16.72 -3.04 -17.44
N GLN A 138 -16.58 -4.26 -17.95
CA GLN A 138 -16.34 -5.45 -17.13
C GLN A 138 -14.86 -5.73 -16.90
N ASN A 139 -13.98 -4.90 -17.46
CA ASN A 139 -12.54 -5.00 -17.26
C ASN A 139 -12.08 -3.86 -16.35
N PRO A 140 -11.14 -4.14 -15.43
CA PRO A 140 -10.50 -3.10 -14.65
C PRO A 140 -9.69 -2.16 -15.55
N HIS A 141 -9.39 -0.97 -15.03
CA HIS A 141 -8.63 0.06 -15.74
C HIS A 141 -7.68 0.77 -14.77
N ALA A 142 -6.57 1.27 -15.31
CA ALA A 142 -5.59 2.05 -14.55
C ALA A 142 -5.34 3.39 -15.23
N TRP A 143 -5.21 4.42 -14.39
CA TRP A 143 -4.90 5.80 -14.81
C TRP A 143 -4.04 6.48 -13.75
N CYS A 144 -3.76 7.77 -13.92
CA CYS A 144 -2.95 8.55 -12.99
C CYS A 144 -3.73 9.70 -12.37
N VAL A 145 -3.31 10.09 -11.18
CA VAL A 145 -3.64 11.39 -10.58
C VAL A 145 -2.35 12.11 -10.26
N SER A 146 -2.22 13.36 -10.69
CA SER A 146 -1.02 14.18 -10.52
C SER A 146 -1.33 15.48 -9.79
N MET A 147 -0.47 15.86 -8.85
CA MET A 147 -0.45 17.18 -8.26
C MET A 147 0.31 18.11 -9.21
N ILE A 148 -0.42 19.01 -9.87
CA ILE A 148 0.16 20.01 -10.75
C ILE A 148 -0.08 21.37 -10.13
N ASP A 149 1.01 22.05 -9.80
CA ASP A 149 1.01 23.25 -8.97
C ASP A 149 0.37 22.98 -7.59
N THR A 150 -0.84 23.42 -7.32
CA THR A 150 -1.53 23.24 -6.03
C THR A 150 -2.78 22.38 -6.12
N SER A 151 -3.03 21.73 -7.26
CA SER A 151 -4.29 21.04 -7.52
C SER A 151 -4.08 19.64 -8.07
N TRP A 152 -4.98 18.72 -7.69
CA TRP A 152 -5.00 17.35 -8.21
C TRP A 152 -5.76 17.28 -9.53
N TYR A 153 -5.16 16.60 -10.50
CA TYR A 153 -5.75 16.39 -11.83
C TYR A 153 -5.64 14.93 -12.23
N MET A 154 -6.67 14.43 -12.88
CA MET A 154 -6.72 13.11 -13.46
C MET A 154 -6.09 13.09 -14.84
N ILE A 155 -5.34 12.05 -15.14
CA ILE A 155 -4.63 11.87 -16.40
C ILE A 155 -4.76 10.41 -16.80
N ASP A 156 -5.35 10.15 -17.96
CA ASP A 156 -5.41 8.79 -18.52
C ASP A 156 -4.61 8.74 -19.82
N PRO A 157 -3.35 8.32 -19.76
CA PRO A 157 -2.52 8.25 -20.95
C PRO A 157 -2.96 7.12 -21.90
N THR A 158 -3.70 6.12 -21.43
CA THR A 158 -4.22 5.03 -22.28
C THR A 158 -5.34 5.51 -23.19
N TRP A 159 -6.40 6.09 -22.60
CA TRP A 159 -7.49 6.67 -23.40
C TRP A 159 -7.04 7.92 -24.16
N GLY A 160 -5.95 8.51 -23.71
CA GLY A 160 -5.26 9.60 -24.39
C GLY A 160 -4.50 9.18 -25.64
N SER A 161 -4.08 7.92 -25.77
CA SER A 161 -3.26 7.45 -26.89
C SER A 161 -4.06 6.97 -28.10
N GLY A 162 -5.34 6.60 -27.91
CA GLY A 162 -6.17 6.09 -28.99
C GLY A 162 -7.46 5.44 -28.54
N TYR A 163 -8.05 4.66 -29.41
CA TYR A 163 -9.29 3.94 -29.16
C TYR A 163 -9.37 2.65 -29.98
N ILE A 164 -10.26 1.75 -29.59
CA ILE A 164 -10.53 0.50 -30.31
C ILE A 164 -11.73 0.72 -31.22
N GLN A 165 -11.58 0.35 -32.50
CA GLN A 165 -12.65 0.33 -33.49
C GLN A 165 -12.51 -0.92 -34.35
N ASN A 166 -13.61 -1.68 -34.49
CA ASN A 166 -13.66 -2.94 -35.28
C ASN A 166 -12.50 -3.90 -34.91
N SER A 167 -12.28 -4.11 -33.61
CA SER A 167 -11.21 -4.96 -33.06
C SER A 167 -9.79 -4.53 -33.43
N ASN A 168 -9.61 -3.30 -33.91
CA ASN A 168 -8.29 -2.73 -34.18
C ASN A 168 -8.04 -1.53 -33.28
N TYR A 169 -6.83 -1.40 -32.79
CA TYR A 169 -6.40 -0.21 -32.07
C TYR A 169 -6.06 0.92 -33.08
N ILE A 170 -6.74 2.05 -32.92
CA ILE A 170 -6.50 3.26 -33.70
C ILE A 170 -5.77 4.26 -32.85
N LYS A 171 -4.51 4.51 -33.16
CA LYS A 171 -3.68 5.51 -32.49
C LYS A 171 -4.13 6.92 -32.87
N LYS A 172 -4.52 7.70 -31.85
CA LYS A 172 -4.96 9.10 -32.06
C LYS A 172 -4.93 9.82 -30.73
N ILE A 173 -4.02 10.78 -30.58
CA ILE A 173 -3.92 11.56 -29.34
C ILE A 173 -5.25 12.26 -29.03
N ASN A 174 -5.69 12.09 -27.78
CA ASN A 174 -6.90 12.70 -27.27
C ASN A 174 -6.61 13.53 -26.00
N ASN A 175 -6.52 14.84 -26.19
CA ASN A 175 -6.22 15.78 -25.11
C ASN A 175 -7.31 15.89 -24.04
N ASN A 176 -8.50 15.31 -24.27
CA ASN A 176 -9.58 15.28 -23.27
C ASN A 176 -9.24 14.39 -22.06
N PHE A 177 -8.17 13.59 -22.12
CA PHE A 177 -7.70 12.73 -21.02
C PHE A 177 -6.42 13.26 -20.35
N PHE A 178 -6.04 14.49 -20.66
CA PHE A 178 -4.96 15.20 -19.99
C PHE A 178 -5.50 16.29 -19.06
N LYS A 179 -5.06 16.30 -17.80
CA LYS A 179 -5.32 17.34 -16.80
C LYS A 179 -6.82 17.59 -16.58
N ILE A 180 -7.56 16.52 -16.26
CA ILE A 180 -9.01 16.59 -16.07
C ILE A 180 -9.32 16.85 -14.59
N GLN A 181 -10.31 17.70 -14.32
CA GLN A 181 -10.81 17.92 -12.96
C GLN A 181 -11.50 16.64 -12.42
N PRO A 182 -11.32 16.30 -11.12
CA PRO A 182 -11.94 15.13 -10.50
C PRO A 182 -13.44 15.01 -10.73
N ASN A 183 -14.19 16.10 -10.57
CA ASN A 183 -15.66 16.15 -10.79
C ASN A 183 -16.09 15.80 -12.22
N SER A 184 -15.23 16.02 -13.20
CA SER A 184 -15.49 15.68 -14.60
C SER A 184 -15.08 14.26 -14.91
N PHE A 185 -13.96 13.81 -14.34
CA PHE A 185 -13.40 12.50 -14.60
C PHE A 185 -14.25 11.36 -13.99
N ILE A 186 -14.82 11.59 -12.80
CA ILE A 186 -15.67 10.61 -12.11
C ILE A 186 -16.90 10.18 -12.91
N LYS A 187 -17.31 10.96 -13.92
CA LYS A 187 -18.42 10.61 -14.80
C LYS A 187 -18.16 9.39 -15.66
N SER A 188 -16.91 9.05 -15.89
CA SER A 188 -16.49 7.93 -16.75
C SER A 188 -15.53 6.95 -16.07
N HIS A 189 -14.88 7.33 -14.96
CA HIS A 189 -13.87 6.54 -14.26
C HIS A 189 -14.17 6.52 -12.77
N ILE A 190 -14.35 5.35 -12.18
CA ILE A 190 -14.52 5.22 -10.73
C ILE A 190 -13.38 4.38 -10.14
N PRO A 191 -12.62 4.92 -9.17
CA PRO A 191 -11.59 4.16 -8.50
C PRO A 191 -12.19 3.11 -7.56
N PHE A 192 -11.48 2.02 -7.28
CA PHE A 192 -11.92 1.04 -6.29
C PHE A 192 -12.00 1.68 -4.90
N ASP A 193 -10.96 2.37 -4.46
CA ASP A 193 -10.93 3.11 -3.19
C ASP A 193 -11.42 4.56 -3.40
N PRO A 194 -12.49 4.98 -2.70
CA PRO A 194 -13.09 6.32 -2.85
C PRO A 194 -12.14 7.47 -2.51
N LEU A 195 -11.05 7.25 -1.78
CA LEU A 195 -10.00 8.25 -1.56
C LEU A 195 -9.52 8.87 -2.89
N TRP A 196 -9.39 8.03 -3.90
CA TRP A 196 -8.85 8.41 -5.20
C TRP A 196 -9.86 9.07 -6.14
N GLN A 197 -11.06 9.39 -5.64
CA GLN A 197 -11.98 10.28 -6.35
C GLN A 197 -11.57 11.75 -6.21
N PHE A 198 -10.80 12.11 -5.17
CA PHE A 198 -10.43 13.50 -4.83
C PHE A 198 -11.64 14.42 -4.68
N LEU A 199 -12.71 13.91 -4.10
CA LEU A 199 -13.97 14.59 -3.86
C LEU A 199 -14.26 14.63 -2.36
N ASN A 200 -14.73 15.78 -1.87
CA ASN A 200 -15.23 15.89 -0.49
C ASN A 200 -16.58 15.16 -0.29
N TYR A 201 -17.25 14.84 -1.38
CA TYR A 201 -18.48 14.05 -1.42
C TYR A 201 -18.30 12.99 -2.50
N PRO A 202 -17.59 11.89 -2.21
CA PRO A 202 -17.36 10.82 -3.18
C PRO A 202 -18.67 10.15 -3.54
N ILE A 203 -18.86 9.85 -4.81
CA ILE A 203 -20.00 9.08 -5.27
C ILE A 203 -19.81 7.60 -4.90
N THR A 204 -20.92 6.93 -4.60
CA THR A 204 -20.93 5.49 -4.35
C THR A 204 -20.81 4.70 -5.64
N LYS A 205 -20.43 3.42 -5.53
CA LYS A 205 -20.41 2.49 -6.68
C LYS A 205 -21.79 2.37 -7.31
N GLN A 206 -22.83 2.32 -6.49
CA GLN A 206 -24.21 2.25 -6.94
C GLN A 206 -24.61 3.47 -7.78
N GLU A 207 -24.28 4.69 -7.33
CA GLU A 207 -24.53 5.92 -8.08
C GLU A 207 -23.81 5.93 -9.42
N PHE A 208 -22.55 5.48 -9.45
CA PHE A 208 -21.81 5.35 -10.68
C PHE A 208 -22.48 4.39 -11.67
N HIS A 209 -22.95 3.23 -11.23
CA HIS A 209 -23.64 2.25 -12.06
C HIS A 209 -24.96 2.80 -12.62
N HIS A 210 -25.74 3.49 -11.82
CA HIS A 210 -27.02 4.09 -12.27
C HIS A 210 -26.84 5.36 -13.11
N GLY A 211 -25.65 5.97 -13.08
CA GLY A 211 -25.40 7.21 -13.80
C GLY A 211 -26.00 8.45 -13.16
N THR A 212 -26.36 8.35 -11.89
CA THR A 212 -26.94 9.44 -11.11
C THR A 212 -25.88 10.00 -10.16
N SER A 213 -25.47 11.24 -10.37
CA SER A 213 -24.64 11.98 -9.40
C SER A 213 -25.55 12.79 -8.46
N LYS A 214 -26.49 12.16 -7.80
CA LYS A 214 -27.49 12.86 -6.95
C LYS A 214 -27.16 12.84 -5.46
N SER A 215 -25.98 12.49 -5.02
CA SER A 215 -25.72 12.60 -3.60
C SER A 215 -25.09 13.95 -3.26
N LYS A 216 -25.94 14.94 -3.10
CA LYS A 216 -25.72 15.96 -2.07
C LYS A 216 -26.16 15.35 -0.71
N ASN A 217 -25.58 14.26 -0.32
CA ASN A 217 -25.71 13.77 1.05
C ASN A 217 -24.70 14.56 1.88
N GLU A 218 -25.12 15.72 2.34
CA GLU A 218 -24.34 16.63 3.20
C GLU A 218 -23.80 15.94 4.46
N ASN A 219 -24.38 14.80 4.82
CA ASN A 219 -23.99 13.99 5.97
C ASN A 219 -22.78 13.05 5.72
N LEU A 220 -22.27 12.94 4.51
CA LEU A 220 -21.15 12.06 4.14
C LEU A 220 -19.94 12.85 3.64
N TYR A 221 -19.64 13.97 4.32
CA TYR A 221 -18.41 14.71 4.03
C TYR A 221 -17.17 13.81 4.26
N PHE A 222 -16.33 13.76 3.25
CA PHE A 222 -15.09 13.01 3.25
C PHE A 222 -13.89 13.94 3.05
N ASN A 223 -13.13 14.16 4.12
CA ASN A 223 -11.92 14.97 4.02
C ASN A 223 -10.82 14.17 3.33
N PHE A 224 -10.81 14.16 1.99
CA PHE A 224 -9.81 13.42 1.22
C PHE A 224 -8.40 13.98 1.43
N ILE A 225 -8.24 15.28 1.72
CA ILE A 225 -6.92 15.90 1.93
C ILE A 225 -6.24 15.31 3.17
N ASP A 226 -6.93 15.26 4.29
CA ASP A 226 -6.37 14.71 5.52
C ASP A 226 -6.26 13.17 5.44
N THR A 227 -7.23 12.52 4.78
CA THR A 227 -7.14 11.07 4.52
C THR A 227 -5.93 10.72 3.65
N LEU A 228 -5.60 11.55 2.66
CA LEU A 228 -4.41 11.36 1.82
C LEU A 228 -3.11 11.53 2.63
N LYS A 229 -3.03 12.55 3.52
CA LYS A 229 -1.87 12.73 4.41
C LYS A 229 -1.67 11.52 5.32
N ILE A 230 -2.78 10.99 5.89
CA ILE A 230 -2.74 9.76 6.70
C ILE A 230 -2.25 8.59 5.85
N TYR A 231 -2.81 8.39 4.66
CA TYR A 231 -2.40 7.34 3.73
C TYR A 231 -0.89 7.41 3.39
N GLU A 232 -0.37 8.61 3.16
CA GLU A 232 1.05 8.82 2.86
C GLU A 232 1.97 8.44 4.02
N SER A 233 1.54 8.66 5.27
CA SER A 233 2.29 8.32 6.48
C SER A 233 2.16 6.83 6.89
N GLN A 234 1.20 6.11 6.35
CA GLN A 234 0.94 4.71 6.70
C GLN A 234 1.97 3.75 6.09
N SER A 235 2.24 2.65 6.80
CA SER A 235 2.91 1.48 6.22
C SER A 235 2.05 0.86 5.11
N SER A 236 2.68 0.11 4.20
CA SER A 236 1.97 -0.60 3.12
C SER A 236 0.82 -1.46 3.65
N PHE A 237 1.02 -2.14 4.77
CA PHE A 237 -0.01 -2.94 5.42
C PHE A 237 -1.19 -2.10 5.94
N ASN A 238 -0.91 -0.97 6.61
CA ASN A 238 -1.97 -0.09 7.10
C ASN A 238 -2.74 0.59 5.95
N ARG A 239 -2.10 0.81 4.81
CA ARG A 239 -2.78 1.27 3.58
C ARG A 239 -3.78 0.24 3.09
N LEU A 240 -3.43 -1.07 3.07
CA LEU A 240 -4.37 -2.14 2.72
C LEU A 240 -5.57 -2.18 3.67
N LEU A 241 -5.34 -2.11 4.99
CA LEU A 241 -6.40 -2.10 5.99
C LEU A 241 -7.35 -0.90 5.81
N SER A 242 -6.81 0.31 5.71
CA SER A 242 -7.63 1.52 5.56
C SER A 242 -8.36 1.57 4.21
N SER A 243 -7.73 1.06 3.14
CA SER A 243 -8.35 0.94 1.82
C SER A 243 -9.53 -0.04 1.83
N SER A 244 -9.36 -1.22 2.44
CA SER A 244 -10.46 -2.20 2.53
C SER A 244 -11.70 -1.63 3.22
N ILE A 245 -11.51 -0.88 4.30
CA ILE A 245 -12.61 -0.23 5.03
C ILE A 245 -13.32 0.82 4.15
N ARG A 246 -12.55 1.66 3.44
CA ARG A 246 -13.13 2.68 2.57
C ARG A 246 -13.89 2.08 1.38
N ILE A 247 -13.36 1.01 0.79
CA ILE A 247 -14.01 0.28 -0.32
C ILE A 247 -15.33 -0.32 0.14
N GLU A 248 -15.34 -1.02 1.28
CA GLU A 248 -16.57 -1.60 1.85
C GLU A 248 -17.61 -0.52 2.17
N SER A 249 -17.19 0.59 2.75
CA SER A 249 -18.10 1.71 3.09
C SER A 249 -18.68 2.40 1.86
N ASN A 250 -17.96 2.42 0.73
CA ASN A 250 -18.43 2.99 -0.53
C ASN A 250 -19.41 2.08 -1.29
N GLY A 251 -19.45 0.79 -0.93
CA GLY A 251 -20.34 -0.22 -1.48
C GLY A 251 -19.66 -1.13 -2.51
N ILE A 252 -20.24 -2.33 -2.65
CA ILE A 252 -19.81 -3.37 -3.61
C ILE A 252 -20.99 -3.58 -4.56
N CYS A 253 -20.81 -3.27 -5.85
CA CYS A 253 -21.89 -3.29 -6.84
C CYS A 253 -21.67 -4.25 -8.00
N CYS A 254 -20.44 -4.70 -8.22
CA CYS A 254 -20.12 -5.60 -9.32
C CYS A 254 -18.99 -6.57 -8.95
N TYR A 255 -18.75 -7.53 -9.83
CA TYR A 255 -17.68 -8.51 -9.65
C TYR A 255 -16.29 -7.85 -9.47
N LEU A 256 -16.00 -6.78 -10.20
CA LEU A 256 -14.71 -6.07 -10.09
C LEU A 256 -14.49 -5.47 -8.70
N ASP A 257 -15.53 -4.92 -8.07
CA ASP A 257 -15.43 -4.41 -6.69
C ASP A 257 -15.14 -5.54 -5.71
N TYR A 258 -15.85 -6.67 -5.86
CA TYR A 258 -15.67 -7.85 -5.02
C TYR A 258 -14.27 -8.45 -5.18
N ASP A 259 -13.81 -8.61 -6.42
CA ASP A 259 -12.51 -9.18 -6.77
C ASP A 259 -11.38 -8.35 -6.17
N ASN A 260 -11.36 -7.06 -6.42
CA ASN A 260 -10.37 -6.14 -5.84
C ASN A 260 -10.36 -6.17 -4.29
N LEU A 261 -11.54 -6.15 -3.66
CA LEU A 261 -11.61 -6.22 -2.20
C LEU A 261 -11.12 -7.58 -1.67
N SER A 262 -11.41 -8.67 -2.38
CA SER A 262 -10.97 -10.02 -2.04
C SER A 262 -9.45 -10.13 -2.08
N ASP A 263 -8.81 -9.55 -3.10
CA ASP A 263 -7.34 -9.50 -3.22
C ASP A 263 -6.70 -8.68 -2.08
N ILE A 264 -7.27 -7.53 -1.76
CA ILE A 264 -6.81 -6.74 -0.62
C ILE A 264 -6.91 -7.54 0.69
N LYS A 265 -8.04 -8.20 0.94
CA LYS A 265 -8.27 -9.04 2.13
C LYS A 265 -7.34 -10.25 2.16
N PHE A 266 -7.08 -10.86 1.01
CA PHE A 266 -6.12 -11.93 0.89
C PHE A 266 -4.71 -11.47 1.28
N ASN A 267 -4.25 -10.32 0.76
CA ASN A 267 -2.94 -9.75 1.11
C ASN A 267 -2.83 -9.39 2.60
N ILE A 268 -3.90 -8.86 3.20
CA ILE A 268 -3.99 -8.63 4.65
C ILE A 268 -3.81 -9.95 5.42
N LYS A 269 -4.49 -11.02 5.01
CA LYS A 269 -4.38 -12.34 5.63
C LYS A 269 -2.98 -12.93 5.49
N VAL A 270 -2.35 -12.79 4.33
CA VAL A 270 -0.96 -13.23 4.08
C VAL A 270 0.01 -12.50 5.01
N HIS A 271 -0.15 -11.19 5.17
CA HIS A 271 0.68 -10.40 6.09
C HIS A 271 0.55 -10.90 7.54
N TYR A 272 -0.66 -11.10 8.05
CA TYR A 272 -0.87 -11.61 9.40
C TYR A 272 -0.27 -13.00 9.60
N LYS A 273 -0.43 -13.90 8.62
CA LYS A 273 0.20 -15.24 8.69
C LYS A 273 1.72 -15.17 8.80
N LYS A 274 2.35 -14.23 8.07
CA LYS A 274 3.79 -13.99 8.14
C LYS A 274 4.19 -13.51 9.54
N VAL A 275 3.47 -12.52 10.09
CA VAL A 275 3.72 -12.01 11.44
C VAL A 275 3.55 -13.09 12.51
N ASP A 276 2.49 -13.90 12.41
CA ASP A 276 2.26 -14.99 13.37
C ASP A 276 3.37 -16.04 13.33
N LYS A 277 3.90 -16.36 12.14
CA LYS A 277 5.05 -17.28 12.00
C LYS A 277 6.33 -16.68 12.59
N GLU A 278 6.57 -15.39 12.42
CA GLU A 278 7.70 -14.68 13.04
C GLU A 278 7.59 -14.66 14.57
N LEU A 279 6.40 -14.42 15.12
CA LEU A 279 6.13 -14.49 16.56
C LEU A 279 6.39 -15.89 17.12
N PHE A 280 5.90 -16.93 16.43
CA PHE A 280 6.15 -18.32 16.81
C PHE A 280 7.64 -18.67 16.82
N ASN A 281 8.38 -18.31 15.75
CA ASN A 281 9.81 -18.57 15.66
C ASN A 281 10.59 -17.85 16.79
N SER A 282 10.22 -16.61 17.08
CA SER A 282 10.81 -15.84 18.17
C SER A 282 10.53 -16.48 19.54
N ALA A 283 9.29 -16.91 19.78
CA ALA A 283 8.91 -17.62 21.02
C ALA A 283 9.65 -18.96 21.16
N ALA A 284 9.78 -19.72 20.07
CA ALA A 284 10.51 -20.98 20.07
C ALA A 284 12.01 -20.78 20.40
N ASN A 285 12.61 -19.71 19.89
CA ASN A 285 13.99 -19.35 20.23
C ASN A 285 14.15 -18.94 21.71
N GLN A 286 13.19 -18.16 22.25
CA GLN A 286 13.17 -17.85 23.68
C GLN A 286 13.00 -19.11 24.55
N TYR A 287 12.13 -20.02 24.15
CA TYR A 287 11.97 -21.31 24.83
C TYR A 287 13.28 -22.11 24.83
N LYS A 288 13.96 -22.25 23.67
CA LYS A 288 15.26 -22.95 23.59
C LYS A 288 16.30 -22.31 24.50
N LYS A 289 16.37 -20.97 24.53
CA LYS A 289 17.25 -20.22 25.45
C LYS A 289 16.92 -20.49 26.89
N GLY A 290 15.64 -20.46 27.27
CA GLY A 290 15.17 -20.76 28.64
C GLY A 290 15.51 -22.18 29.07
N ILE A 291 15.35 -23.17 28.18
CA ILE A 291 15.75 -24.57 28.47
C ILE A 291 17.27 -24.70 28.66
N PHE A 292 18.06 -24.04 27.81
CA PHE A 292 19.51 -24.00 27.98
C PHE A 292 19.90 -23.44 29.36
N MET A 293 19.37 -22.27 29.72
CA MET A 293 19.62 -21.63 31.00
C MET A 293 19.17 -22.51 32.20
N LEU A 294 18.02 -23.19 32.08
CA LEU A 294 17.52 -24.11 33.10
C LEU A 294 18.44 -25.33 33.31
N ASN A 295 18.92 -25.91 32.20
CA ASN A 295 19.86 -27.03 32.27
C ASN A 295 21.21 -26.61 32.87
N GLU A 296 21.74 -25.43 32.51
CA GLU A 296 22.95 -24.88 33.15
C GLU A 296 22.74 -24.69 34.67
N TYR A 297 21.58 -24.12 35.06
CA TYR A 297 21.24 -23.97 36.46
C TYR A 297 21.16 -25.31 37.18
N ILE A 298 20.47 -26.32 36.63
CA ILE A 298 20.37 -27.67 37.20
C ILE A 298 21.76 -28.31 37.35
N GLY A 299 22.61 -28.18 36.32
CA GLY A 299 24.00 -28.63 36.37
C GLY A 299 24.82 -27.95 37.47
N TYR A 300 24.58 -26.65 37.70
CA TYR A 300 25.21 -25.90 38.79
C TYR A 300 24.69 -26.34 40.18
N ALA A 301 23.39 -26.55 40.32
CA ALA A 301 22.78 -27.04 41.57
C ALA A 301 23.26 -28.46 41.92
N ASN A 302 23.38 -29.34 40.91
CA ASN A 302 23.90 -30.72 41.10
C ASN A 302 25.38 -30.77 41.52
N LYS A 303 26.15 -29.68 41.31
CA LYS A 303 27.51 -29.49 41.80
C LYS A 303 27.53 -28.78 43.16
N TYR A 304 26.41 -28.81 43.90
CA TYR A 304 26.27 -28.16 45.20
C TYR A 304 26.62 -26.67 45.15
N TYR A 305 26.26 -25.99 44.06
CA TYR A 305 26.49 -24.57 43.82
C TYR A 305 27.98 -24.16 43.80
N VAL A 306 28.82 -25.03 43.24
CA VAL A 306 30.26 -24.72 43.03
C VAL A 306 30.53 -24.41 41.55
N PRO A 307 31.30 -23.32 41.22
CA PRO A 307 31.93 -22.35 42.13
C PRO A 307 30.92 -21.46 42.88
N TYR A 308 31.34 -20.90 44.01
CA TYR A 308 30.45 -20.11 44.88
C TYR A 308 29.90 -18.87 44.19
N LYS A 309 28.61 -18.64 44.35
CA LYS A 309 27.86 -17.42 44.01
C LYS A 309 27.07 -16.95 45.22
N SER A 310 26.79 -15.66 45.33
CA SER A 310 25.91 -15.15 46.37
C SER A 310 24.49 -15.68 46.24
N ASP A 311 23.75 -15.72 47.35
CA ASP A 311 22.33 -16.15 47.39
C ASP A 311 21.48 -15.33 46.40
N SER A 312 21.80 -14.02 46.24
CA SER A 312 21.12 -13.12 45.30
C SER A 312 21.40 -13.49 43.84
N GLU A 313 22.65 -13.81 43.49
CA GLU A 313 23.03 -14.22 42.14
C GLU A 313 22.35 -15.53 41.74
N ILE A 314 22.28 -16.51 42.67
CA ILE A 314 21.62 -17.78 42.36
C ILE A 314 20.12 -17.57 42.16
N ARG A 315 19.46 -16.70 42.97
CA ARG A 315 18.04 -16.37 42.82
C ARG A 315 17.80 -15.62 41.50
N GLN A 316 18.73 -14.73 41.09
CA GLN A 316 18.63 -14.01 39.85
C GLN A 316 18.70 -14.95 38.63
N MET A 317 19.53 -16.00 38.66
CA MET A 317 19.55 -17.03 37.61
C MET A 317 18.16 -17.65 37.37
N LEU A 318 17.44 -18.03 38.44
CA LEU A 318 16.08 -18.58 38.31
C LEU A 318 15.07 -17.54 37.80
N GLU A 319 15.21 -16.30 38.21
CA GLU A 319 14.35 -15.20 37.76
C GLU A 319 14.56 -14.90 36.28
N ASP A 320 15.79 -14.87 35.78
CA ASP A 320 16.12 -14.66 34.37
C ASP A 320 15.53 -15.79 33.48
N ILE A 321 15.56 -17.03 33.95
CA ILE A 321 14.92 -18.15 33.29
C ILE A 321 13.40 -17.95 33.24
N ARG A 322 12.79 -17.54 34.35
CA ARG A 322 11.34 -17.28 34.44
C ARG A 322 10.92 -16.18 33.45
N ILE A 323 11.67 -15.08 33.41
CA ILE A 323 11.44 -13.98 32.51
C ILE A 323 11.52 -14.45 31.04
N THR A 324 12.55 -15.27 30.72
CA THR A 324 12.74 -15.81 29.38
C THR A 324 11.56 -16.67 28.91
N PHE A 325 11.02 -17.55 29.73
CA PHE A 325 9.84 -18.35 29.42
C PHE A 325 8.56 -17.49 29.30
N ASN A 326 8.39 -16.51 30.18
CA ASN A 326 7.23 -15.61 30.11
C ASN A 326 7.23 -14.73 28.86
N LEU A 327 8.39 -14.27 28.40
CA LEU A 327 8.53 -13.55 27.14
C LEU A 327 8.10 -14.42 25.96
N ALA A 328 8.44 -15.73 25.97
CA ALA A 328 7.98 -16.66 24.94
C ALA A 328 6.43 -16.77 24.92
N LEU A 329 5.80 -16.93 26.09
CA LEU A 329 4.34 -16.98 26.19
C LEU A 329 3.68 -15.68 25.68
N GLN A 330 4.18 -14.52 26.09
CA GLN A 330 3.68 -13.22 25.64
C GLN A 330 3.75 -13.03 24.12
N GLN A 331 4.79 -13.57 23.46
CA GLN A 331 4.88 -13.53 22.00
C GLN A 331 3.79 -14.39 21.35
N LEU A 332 3.52 -15.59 21.88
CA LEU A 332 2.49 -16.48 21.37
C LEU A 332 1.06 -15.94 21.58
N GLU A 333 0.84 -15.07 22.55
CA GLU A 333 -0.46 -14.43 22.79
C GLU A 333 -0.79 -13.32 21.78
N LYS A 334 0.21 -12.79 21.09
CA LYS A 334 0.03 -11.73 20.08
C LYS A 334 -0.46 -12.26 18.72
N SER A 335 -0.42 -13.57 18.50
CA SER A 335 -0.86 -14.22 17.25
C SER A 335 -2.37 -14.05 17.02
N LYS A 336 -2.77 -13.70 15.81
CA LYS A 336 -4.15 -13.34 15.47
C LYS A 336 -4.79 -14.20 14.38
N TYR A 337 -4.01 -14.69 13.41
CA TYR A 337 -4.50 -15.37 12.21
C TYR A 337 -3.87 -16.74 12.03
N LEU A 338 -4.19 -17.63 12.96
CA LEU A 338 -3.61 -18.97 13.01
C LEU A 338 -4.16 -19.85 11.88
N THR A 339 -3.26 -20.57 11.21
CA THR A 339 -3.65 -21.76 10.46
C THR A 339 -3.76 -22.92 11.43
N SER A 340 -4.57 -23.95 11.11
CA SER A 340 -4.74 -25.13 11.98
C SER A 340 -3.40 -25.79 12.33
N SER A 341 -2.43 -25.80 11.39
CA SER A 341 -1.08 -26.31 11.65
C SER A 341 -0.33 -25.44 12.68
N LEU A 342 -0.29 -24.12 12.48
CA LEU A 342 0.41 -23.20 13.38
C LEU A 342 -0.25 -23.14 14.75
N GLU A 343 -1.56 -23.25 14.83
CA GLU A 343 -2.32 -23.33 16.09
C GLU A 343 -1.90 -24.55 16.92
N ASN A 344 -1.79 -25.71 16.29
CA ASN A 344 -1.29 -26.92 16.95
C ASN A 344 0.16 -26.77 17.42
N GLU A 345 1.05 -26.19 16.58
CA GLU A 345 2.44 -25.92 16.95
C GLU A 345 2.52 -24.97 18.16
N ILE A 346 1.73 -23.92 18.18
CA ILE A 346 1.64 -22.96 19.30
C ILE A 346 1.13 -23.66 20.56
N HIS A 347 0.09 -24.48 20.45
CA HIS A 347 -0.45 -25.23 21.60
C HIS A 347 0.62 -26.15 22.22
N GLN A 348 1.36 -26.88 21.38
CA GLN A 348 2.44 -27.76 21.88
C GLN A 348 3.56 -26.95 22.51
N LEU A 349 3.97 -25.81 21.91
CA LEU A 349 5.01 -24.98 22.50
C LEU A 349 4.57 -24.37 23.84
N LYS A 350 3.33 -23.87 23.96
CA LYS A 350 2.77 -23.38 25.22
C LYS A 350 2.77 -24.48 26.29
N LYS A 351 2.38 -25.71 25.95
CA LYS A 351 2.43 -26.85 26.83
C LYS A 351 3.86 -27.13 27.33
N SER A 352 4.84 -27.13 26.44
CA SER A 352 6.25 -27.36 26.78
C SER A 352 6.81 -26.24 27.68
N ILE A 353 6.47 -24.96 27.41
CA ILE A 353 6.88 -23.84 28.25
C ILE A 353 6.29 -23.98 29.66
N ASN A 354 4.99 -24.33 29.78
CA ASN A 354 4.34 -24.52 31.09
C ASN A 354 4.97 -25.67 31.87
N GLN A 355 5.36 -26.77 31.23
CA GLN A 355 6.08 -27.86 31.85
C GLN A 355 7.45 -27.39 32.37
N ALA A 356 8.19 -26.61 31.61
CA ALA A 356 9.47 -26.04 32.03
C ALA A 356 9.31 -25.05 33.22
N LEU A 357 8.25 -24.27 33.25
CA LEU A 357 7.92 -23.38 34.38
C LEU A 357 7.58 -24.17 35.66
N VAL A 358 6.91 -25.31 35.52
CA VAL A 358 6.67 -26.25 36.69
C VAL A 358 8.00 -26.79 37.21
N GLU A 359 8.92 -27.21 36.34
CA GLU A 359 10.24 -27.66 36.73
C GLU A 359 11.05 -26.54 37.41
N LEU A 360 11.05 -25.34 36.83
CA LEU A 360 11.68 -24.14 37.39
C LEU A 360 11.17 -23.87 38.84
N LYS A 361 9.86 -24.02 39.07
CA LYS A 361 9.27 -23.87 40.41
C LYS A 361 9.80 -24.91 41.38
N LYS A 362 10.01 -26.17 40.96
CA LYS A 362 10.62 -27.21 41.78
C LYS A 362 12.07 -26.84 42.15
N GLN A 363 12.84 -26.37 41.15
CA GLN A 363 14.22 -25.91 41.36
C GLN A 363 14.29 -24.76 42.37
N LYS A 364 13.36 -23.77 42.26
CA LYS A 364 13.25 -22.67 43.22
C LYS A 364 12.98 -23.18 44.64
N ASN A 365 12.03 -24.11 44.83
CA ASN A 365 11.72 -24.67 46.14
C ASN A 365 12.91 -25.44 46.71
N SER A 366 13.69 -26.13 45.89
CA SER A 366 14.90 -26.84 46.32
C SER A 366 16.01 -25.86 46.75
N LEU A 367 16.18 -24.76 46.00
CA LEU A 367 17.09 -23.66 46.36
C LEU A 367 16.71 -23.03 47.70
N ASP A 368 15.42 -22.73 47.93
CA ASP A 368 14.94 -22.09 49.17
C ASP A 368 15.28 -22.95 50.37
N LYS A 369 15.06 -24.31 50.30
CA LYS A 369 15.44 -25.25 51.33
C LYS A 369 16.97 -25.31 51.58
N TYR A 370 17.76 -25.33 50.51
CA TYR A 370 19.22 -25.31 50.60
C TYR A 370 19.74 -24.04 51.29
N LEU A 371 19.25 -22.87 50.93
CA LEU A 371 19.65 -21.61 51.53
C LEU A 371 19.24 -21.48 52.99
N GLU A 372 18.09 -22.03 53.38
CA GLU A 372 17.66 -22.07 54.77
C GLU A 372 18.62 -22.90 55.66
N ILE A 373 19.01 -24.09 55.18
CA ILE A 373 19.99 -24.93 55.86
C ILE A 373 21.34 -24.24 55.94
N ALA A 374 21.84 -23.67 54.84
CA ALA A 374 23.10 -22.97 54.81
C ALA A 374 23.14 -21.73 55.73
N LYS A 375 22.01 -21.04 55.88
CA LYS A 375 21.86 -19.92 56.82
C LYS A 375 21.95 -20.40 58.27
N LYS A 376 21.22 -21.45 58.66
CA LYS A 376 21.29 -22.03 60.00
C LYS A 376 22.70 -22.47 60.36
N TYR A 377 23.42 -23.11 59.42
CA TYR A 377 24.81 -23.54 59.63
C TYR A 377 25.75 -22.36 59.85
N ARG A 378 25.62 -21.28 59.09
CA ARG A 378 26.40 -20.03 59.22
C ARG A 378 26.13 -19.35 60.58
N GLU A 379 24.90 -19.29 61.04
CA GLU A 379 24.51 -18.73 62.34
C GLU A 379 25.08 -19.55 63.51
N THR A 380 25.10 -20.91 63.42
CA THR A 380 25.70 -21.79 64.43
C THR A 380 27.20 -21.57 64.50
N LEU A 381 27.90 -21.42 63.39
CA LEU A 381 29.34 -21.14 63.36
C LEU A 381 29.71 -19.78 63.95
N SER A 382 28.91 -18.71 63.62
CA SER A 382 29.13 -17.39 64.20
C SER A 382 28.97 -17.38 65.74
N ASN A 383 27.94 -18.04 66.23
CA ASN A 383 27.68 -18.16 67.69
C ASN A 383 28.68 -19.05 68.43
N SER A 384 29.37 -19.97 67.73
CA SER A 384 30.44 -20.81 68.33
C SER A 384 31.80 -20.09 68.38
N ASN A 385 32.02 -19.06 67.62
CA ASN A 385 33.19 -18.24 67.60
C ASN A 385 33.14 -17.04 68.58
N GLU A 386 31.98 -16.77 69.19
CA GLU A 386 31.78 -15.74 70.22
C GLU A 386 31.87 -16.30 71.65
N LYS A 387 32.13 -17.64 71.85
CA LYS A 387 32.41 -18.28 73.12
C LYS A 387 33.89 -18.65 73.18
#